data_ca00079803f104a5748b97c498aa446b
#
_entry.id   ca00079803f104a5748b97c498aa446b
#
_cell.length_a   1.000
_cell.length_b   1.000
_cell.length_c   1.000
_cell.angle_alpha   90.00
_cell.angle_beta   90.00
_cell.angle_gamma   90.00
#
_symmetry.space_group_name_H-M   'P 1'
#
loop_
_entity.id
_entity.type
_entity.pdbx_description
1 polymer ?
#
loop_
_entity_poly.entity_id
_entity_poly.type
_entity_poly.pdbx_seq_one_letter_code
_entity_poly.pdbx_strand_id
1 'polypeptide(L)'
;APFEAGLLTAGTITIEDGARFVITNLEENSRMDSSSDLQDVLLMSSTGEITGLADGDSLNAVLSGLFAVYYKDATLSRDGSDILFNAIVRDDNLFDPAAATSNSTAGAGLLWNARHNLDAASQLGQVMASVSTMINDGNLSGASRAMAAAAGSTVNALGTAQRDALRDQMGWIRNRTTLMGVNPAYVNEDLPCFHMWMEGTGSYAKLDTRGDESGYQLTTWGGTVGMDVDLSDHFTMGAAFTANYGDLTAGAADSADGRLDSYYASLFGRYQNKRWAHTLILTGGWNDAKLNRTVNYGEGSYGTQGSTSGWGFGAMYELTCDIYLDENRSSVLQPLFNASVVTTRMDGYEETGAGNAGLNVGRQDWTTGTLALGGRWMGLVLSLIHI
;
A
#
# COMPACT_ATOMS: atom_id res chain seq x y z
N ALA A 1 19.98 32.33 -9.66
CA ALA A 1 20.98 33.22 -9.06
C ALA A 1 22.31 32.46 -9.03
N PRO A 2 23.46 33.13 -9.18
CA PRO A 2 24.73 32.46 -9.00
C PRO A 2 24.80 31.89 -7.58
N PHE A 3 25.44 30.74 -7.46
CA PHE A 3 25.66 30.07 -6.18
C PHE A 3 26.56 30.99 -5.32
N GLU A 4 26.07 31.44 -4.15
CA GLU A 4 26.86 32.14 -3.17
C GLU A 4 27.15 31.21 -2.00
N ALA A 5 28.40 30.77 -1.90
CA ALA A 5 28.87 30.02 -0.74
C ALA A 5 29.18 30.98 0.42
N GLY A 6 28.91 30.52 1.65
CA GLY A 6 29.40 31.22 2.83
C GLY A 6 30.94 31.22 2.82
N LEU A 7 31.57 32.40 2.79
CA LEU A 7 33.02 32.51 2.78
C LEU A 7 33.57 32.46 4.20
N LEU A 8 34.44 31.49 4.50
CA LEU A 8 35.24 31.47 5.72
C LEU A 8 36.56 32.25 5.49
N THR A 9 36.78 33.32 6.21
CA THR A 9 38.06 34.06 6.20
C THR A 9 38.82 33.80 7.50
N ALA A 10 40.06 33.38 7.41
CA ALA A 10 40.91 33.04 8.56
C ALA A 10 42.32 33.63 8.39
N GLY A 11 43.03 33.85 9.49
CA GLY A 11 44.44 34.23 9.48
C GLY A 11 45.34 33.11 8.98
N THR A 12 45.08 31.89 9.42
CA THR A 12 45.78 30.66 8.99
C THR A 12 44.76 29.53 8.86
N ILE A 13 44.90 28.72 7.81
CA ILE A 13 44.07 27.49 7.63
C ILE A 13 45.01 26.28 7.70
N THR A 14 44.71 25.37 8.61
CA THR A 14 45.43 24.10 8.73
C THR A 14 44.50 22.96 8.40
N ILE A 15 44.91 22.13 7.40
CA ILE A 15 44.17 20.89 7.03
C ILE A 15 45.01 19.73 7.55
N GLU A 16 44.50 19.05 8.56
CA GLU A 16 45.18 17.88 9.14
C GLU A 16 45.07 16.67 8.21
N ASP A 17 46.04 15.77 8.32
CA ASP A 17 46.05 14.51 7.57
C ASP A 17 44.84 13.67 7.96
N GLY A 18 44.06 13.22 6.96
CA GLY A 18 42.81 12.52 7.15
C GLY A 18 41.57 13.41 7.39
N ALA A 19 41.71 14.73 7.26
CA ALA A 19 40.56 15.65 7.34
C ALA A 19 39.48 15.26 6.32
N ARG A 20 38.23 15.17 6.78
CA ARG A 20 37.05 14.89 5.94
C ARG A 20 36.19 16.13 5.82
N PHE A 21 36.02 16.62 4.62
CA PHE A 21 35.13 17.72 4.33
C PHE A 21 33.77 17.17 3.90
N VAL A 22 32.72 17.58 4.62
CA VAL A 22 31.34 17.19 4.32
C VAL A 22 30.57 18.44 3.97
N ILE A 23 30.07 18.52 2.73
CA ILE A 23 29.22 19.60 2.27
C ILE A 23 27.78 19.12 2.32
N THR A 24 26.99 19.74 3.20
CA THR A 24 25.62 19.37 3.47
C THR A 24 24.63 20.32 2.78
N ASN A 25 23.63 20.81 3.45
CA ASN A 25 22.55 21.57 2.87
C ASN A 25 22.90 23.04 2.60
N LEU A 26 22.19 23.57 1.62
CA LEU A 26 22.02 25.00 1.41
C LEU A 26 21.04 25.60 2.43
N GLU A 27 21.08 26.93 2.60
CA GLU A 27 20.10 27.62 3.43
C GLU A 27 18.65 27.34 3.02
N GLU A 28 17.74 27.38 4.00
CA GLU A 28 16.29 27.37 3.80
C GLU A 28 15.90 28.40 2.72
N ASN A 29 15.18 27.99 1.69
CA ASN A 29 14.71 28.78 0.53
C ASN A 29 15.65 28.87 -0.70
N SER A 30 16.77 28.16 -0.77
CA SER A 30 17.52 28.09 -2.02
C SER A 30 16.90 27.09 -2.98
N ARG A 31 16.42 27.57 -4.13
CA ARG A 31 16.17 26.72 -5.29
C ARG A 31 17.51 26.37 -5.92
N MET A 32 17.83 25.08 -5.94
CA MET A 32 18.98 24.61 -6.70
C MET A 32 18.64 24.60 -8.19
N ASP A 33 19.36 25.39 -8.95
CA ASP A 33 19.42 25.25 -10.40
C ASP A 33 20.61 24.33 -10.74
N SER A 34 20.30 23.05 -10.97
CA SER A 34 21.30 22.01 -11.27
C SER A 34 21.71 22.00 -12.75
N SER A 35 21.69 23.16 -13.42
CA SER A 35 21.93 23.23 -14.87
C SER A 35 23.41 23.29 -15.25
N SER A 36 24.34 23.50 -14.29
CA SER A 36 25.77 23.65 -14.57
C SER A 36 26.63 23.08 -13.44
N ASP A 37 27.81 22.60 -13.82
CA ASP A 37 28.85 22.22 -12.87
C ASP A 37 29.28 23.41 -12.01
N LEU A 38 29.62 23.13 -10.76
CA LEU A 38 30.24 24.10 -9.87
C LEU A 38 31.73 24.07 -10.10
N GLN A 39 32.30 25.20 -10.50
CA GLN A 39 33.73 25.36 -10.76
C GLN A 39 34.25 26.55 -9.96
N ASP A 40 35.37 26.34 -9.29
CA ASP A 40 36.16 27.37 -8.58
C ASP A 40 35.32 28.22 -7.60
N VAL A 41 34.38 27.58 -6.91
CA VAL A 41 33.56 28.26 -5.90
C VAL A 41 34.41 28.49 -4.65
N LEU A 42 34.66 29.76 -4.34
CA LEU A 42 35.46 30.13 -3.17
C LEU A 42 34.73 29.77 -1.87
N LEU A 43 35.32 28.88 -1.07
CA LEU A 43 34.80 28.49 0.24
C LEU A 43 35.56 29.09 1.39
N MET A 44 36.87 29.13 1.30
CA MET A 44 37.74 29.63 2.36
C MET A 44 38.84 30.52 1.76
N SER A 45 39.21 31.58 2.48
CA SER A 45 40.35 32.42 2.12
C SER A 45 41.20 32.69 3.35
N SER A 46 42.51 32.62 3.21
CA SER A 46 43.48 32.90 4.27
C SER A 46 44.24 34.18 4.03
N THR A 47 44.40 35.01 5.04
CA THR A 47 45.29 36.16 5.00
C THR A 47 46.75 35.82 5.36
N GLY A 48 46.99 34.59 5.77
CA GLY A 48 48.30 34.03 6.12
C GLY A 48 48.60 32.75 5.37
N GLU A 49 49.00 31.71 6.12
CA GLU A 49 49.44 30.44 5.52
C GLU A 49 48.32 29.38 5.50
N ILE A 50 48.27 28.58 4.41
CA ILE A 50 47.48 27.36 4.34
C ILE A 50 48.47 26.20 4.43
N THR A 51 48.30 25.29 5.42
CA THR A 51 49.11 24.10 5.65
C THR A 51 48.29 22.85 5.50
N GLY A 52 48.92 21.71 5.14
CA GLY A 52 48.29 20.41 4.96
C GLY A 52 47.65 20.17 3.59
N LEU A 53 47.62 21.16 2.73
CA LEU A 53 47.27 21.03 1.31
C LEU A 53 48.21 21.93 0.50
N ALA A 54 49.02 21.34 -0.40
CA ALA A 54 49.91 22.11 -1.22
C ALA A 54 49.15 22.91 -2.30
N ASP A 55 49.79 23.98 -2.78
CA ASP A 55 49.19 24.78 -3.85
C ASP A 55 49.08 23.95 -5.15
N GLY A 56 47.86 23.96 -5.73
CA GLY A 56 47.50 23.11 -6.88
C GLY A 56 47.05 21.68 -6.53
N ASP A 57 47.14 21.28 -5.26
CA ASP A 57 46.62 19.98 -4.83
C ASP A 57 45.07 20.05 -4.60
N SER A 58 44.45 18.85 -4.65
CA SER A 58 43.03 18.68 -4.42
C SER A 58 42.71 17.55 -3.43
N LEU A 59 41.65 17.69 -2.68
CA LEU A 59 41.09 16.71 -1.78
C LEU A 59 39.64 16.37 -2.19
N ASN A 60 39.28 15.10 -2.06
CA ASN A 60 37.88 14.72 -2.26
C ASN A 60 37.00 15.27 -1.13
N ALA A 61 35.91 15.91 -1.50
CA ALA A 61 34.85 16.30 -0.56
C ALA A 61 33.69 15.31 -0.61
N VAL A 62 33.07 15.10 0.52
CA VAL A 62 31.86 14.26 0.63
C VAL A 62 30.64 15.15 0.54
N LEU A 63 29.79 14.89 -0.44
CA LEU A 63 28.49 15.54 -0.54
C LEU A 63 27.48 14.76 0.30
N SER A 64 26.62 15.49 1.01
CA SER A 64 25.55 14.90 1.82
C SER A 64 24.26 15.72 1.66
N GLY A 65 23.14 15.16 2.14
CA GLY A 65 21.86 15.82 2.03
C GLY A 65 21.47 16.11 0.57
N LEU A 66 20.88 17.25 0.32
CA LEU A 66 20.44 17.63 -1.02
C LEU A 66 21.58 17.90 -2.00
N PHE A 67 22.77 18.29 -1.53
CA PHE A 67 23.91 18.48 -2.42
C PHE A 67 24.26 17.20 -3.18
N ALA A 68 24.26 16.05 -2.50
CA ALA A 68 24.55 14.77 -3.13
C ALA A 68 23.50 14.35 -4.17
N VAL A 69 22.27 14.89 -4.08
CA VAL A 69 21.22 14.63 -5.09
C VAL A 69 21.51 15.34 -6.42
N TYR A 70 22.09 16.52 -6.34
CA TYR A 70 22.32 17.35 -7.52
C TYR A 70 23.74 17.24 -8.09
N TYR A 71 24.72 16.97 -7.25
CA TYR A 71 26.13 16.98 -7.61
C TYR A 71 26.85 15.68 -7.22
N LYS A 72 27.95 15.40 -7.93
CA LYS A 72 28.88 14.28 -7.67
C LYS A 72 30.33 14.75 -7.88
N ASP A 73 31.28 13.88 -7.56
CA ASP A 73 32.72 14.08 -7.79
C ASP A 73 33.23 15.40 -7.23
N ALA A 74 32.85 15.69 -5.98
CA ALA A 74 33.19 16.93 -5.33
C ALA A 74 34.65 16.96 -4.88
N THR A 75 35.32 18.07 -5.16
CA THR A 75 36.71 18.30 -4.76
C THR A 75 36.92 19.68 -4.16
N LEU A 76 37.85 19.75 -3.24
CA LEU A 76 38.42 21.01 -2.75
C LEU A 76 39.81 21.14 -3.31
N SER A 77 40.16 22.27 -3.94
CA SER A 77 41.47 22.56 -4.44
C SER A 77 42.05 23.81 -3.79
N ARG A 78 43.37 23.87 -3.65
CA ARG A 78 44.01 25.09 -3.21
C ARG A 78 44.51 25.92 -4.40
N ASP A 79 44.23 27.20 -4.42
CA ASP A 79 44.79 28.18 -5.33
C ASP A 79 45.33 29.37 -4.52
N GLY A 80 46.64 29.37 -4.32
CA GLY A 80 47.33 30.39 -3.52
C GLY A 80 46.85 30.46 -2.07
N SER A 81 46.09 31.50 -1.72
CA SER A 81 45.52 31.74 -0.40
C SER A 81 44.08 31.23 -0.24
N ASP A 82 43.52 30.61 -1.28
CA ASP A 82 42.11 30.24 -1.35
C ASP A 82 41.91 28.76 -1.42
N ILE A 83 40.80 28.29 -0.84
CA ILE A 83 40.27 26.93 -1.02
C ILE A 83 39.01 27.02 -1.87
N LEU A 84 39.08 26.40 -3.03
CA LEU A 84 38.03 26.38 -4.04
C LEU A 84 37.30 25.06 -4.03
N PHE A 85 36.00 25.10 -4.28
CA PHE A 85 35.15 23.93 -4.38
C PHE A 85 34.70 23.69 -5.81
N ASN A 86 34.81 22.44 -6.24
CA ASN A 86 34.34 22.00 -7.54
C ASN A 86 33.42 20.77 -7.38
N ALA A 87 32.37 20.71 -8.17
CA ALA A 87 31.49 19.54 -8.24
C ALA A 87 30.80 19.45 -9.60
N ILE A 88 30.54 18.24 -10.06
CA ILE A 88 29.92 17.98 -11.36
C ILE A 88 28.42 17.72 -11.14
N VAL A 89 27.58 18.23 -12.04
CA VAL A 89 26.13 17.94 -12.02
C VAL A 89 25.90 16.44 -12.16
N ARG A 90 25.06 15.89 -11.30
CA ARG A 90 24.75 14.45 -11.29
C ARG A 90 23.79 14.10 -12.42
N ASP A 91 24.17 13.16 -13.23
CA ASP A 91 23.42 12.57 -14.35
C ASP A 91 22.90 11.15 -14.05
N ASP A 92 23.47 10.49 -13.04
CA ASP A 92 23.04 9.18 -12.54
C ASP A 92 22.05 9.30 -11.38
N ASN A 93 21.13 8.35 -11.24
CA ASN A 93 20.18 8.35 -10.13
C ASN A 93 20.88 7.90 -8.83
N LEU A 94 21.06 8.84 -7.90
CA LEU A 94 21.68 8.59 -6.60
C LEU A 94 20.98 7.48 -5.80
N PHE A 95 19.69 7.31 -5.99
CA PHE A 95 18.84 6.40 -5.20
C PHE A 95 18.89 4.95 -5.67
N ASP A 96 19.33 4.68 -6.92
CA ASP A 96 19.37 3.33 -7.51
C ASP A 96 20.16 2.30 -6.70
N PRO A 97 21.32 2.61 -6.09
CA PRO A 97 22.07 1.63 -5.30
C PRO A 97 21.29 1.09 -4.08
N ALA A 98 20.35 1.85 -3.56
CA ALA A 98 19.51 1.45 -2.43
C ALA A 98 18.13 0.91 -2.85
N ALA A 99 17.82 0.88 -4.16
CA ALA A 99 16.55 0.44 -4.72
C ALA A 99 16.48 -1.11 -4.78
N ALA A 100 16.40 -1.74 -3.59
CA ALA A 100 16.48 -3.21 -3.46
C ALA A 100 15.18 -3.96 -3.75
N THR A 101 14.05 -3.27 -3.79
CA THR A 101 12.70 -3.84 -3.92
C THR A 101 11.86 -3.05 -4.92
N SER A 102 10.71 -3.61 -5.34
CA SER A 102 9.82 -2.92 -6.28
C SER A 102 9.32 -1.57 -5.74
N ASN A 103 8.97 -1.51 -4.45
CA ASN A 103 8.51 -0.27 -3.83
C ASN A 103 9.64 0.75 -3.65
N SER A 104 10.84 0.31 -3.23
CA SER A 104 11.98 1.21 -3.14
C SER A 104 12.46 1.69 -4.52
N THR A 105 12.36 0.88 -5.57
CA THR A 105 12.62 1.29 -6.96
C THR A 105 11.63 2.36 -7.42
N ALA A 106 10.34 2.18 -7.12
CA ALA A 106 9.33 3.19 -7.41
C ALA A 106 9.61 4.49 -6.63
N GLY A 107 9.99 4.39 -5.35
CA GLY A 107 10.39 5.52 -4.53
C GLY A 107 11.64 6.23 -5.05
N ALA A 108 12.67 5.50 -5.47
CA ALA A 108 13.87 6.05 -6.09
C ALA A 108 13.53 6.86 -7.34
N GLY A 109 12.68 6.31 -8.22
CA GLY A 109 12.22 7.02 -9.41
C GLY A 109 11.39 8.26 -9.09
N LEU A 110 10.50 8.18 -8.10
CA LEU A 110 9.70 9.31 -7.64
C LEU A 110 10.59 10.45 -7.12
N LEU A 111 11.51 10.16 -6.22
CA LEU A 111 12.43 11.15 -5.64
C LEU A 111 13.32 11.75 -6.73
N TRP A 112 13.90 10.93 -7.59
CA TRP A 112 14.76 11.38 -8.67
C TRP A 112 14.05 12.34 -9.63
N ASN A 113 12.82 12.03 -10.02
CA ASN A 113 12.04 12.88 -10.91
C ASN A 113 11.58 14.19 -10.25
N ALA A 114 11.34 14.15 -8.95
CA ALA A 114 10.88 15.33 -8.21
C ALA A 114 11.98 16.38 -7.95
N ARG A 115 13.27 16.04 -8.11
CA ARG A 115 14.40 16.90 -7.75
C ARG A 115 14.44 18.26 -8.48
N HIS A 116 13.92 18.33 -9.71
CA HIS A 116 14.06 19.52 -10.56
C HIS A 116 13.27 20.76 -10.10
N ASN A 117 12.30 20.62 -9.21
CA ASN A 117 11.46 21.72 -8.71
C ASN A 117 11.32 21.68 -7.18
N LEU A 118 12.37 21.23 -6.51
CA LEU A 118 12.34 20.99 -5.08
C LEU A 118 12.66 22.24 -4.29
N ASP A 119 11.83 22.51 -3.27
CA ASP A 119 12.17 23.41 -2.18
C ASP A 119 12.84 22.58 -1.07
N ALA A 120 14.06 22.96 -0.67
CA ALA A 120 14.84 22.26 0.34
C ALA A 120 14.13 22.16 1.69
N ALA A 121 13.36 23.18 2.07
CA ALA A 121 12.60 23.24 3.31
C ALA A 121 11.30 22.42 3.26
N SER A 122 10.88 21.97 2.08
CA SER A 122 9.68 21.17 1.91
C SER A 122 9.83 19.78 2.52
N GLN A 123 8.70 19.12 2.84
CA GLN A 123 8.70 17.76 3.34
C GLN A 123 9.42 16.79 2.39
N LEU A 124 9.20 16.93 1.09
CA LEU A 124 9.88 16.12 0.09
C LEU A 124 11.40 16.39 0.05
N GLY A 125 11.82 17.65 0.23
CA GLY A 125 13.23 18.01 0.36
C GLY A 125 13.91 17.33 1.56
N GLN A 126 13.25 17.31 2.69
CA GLN A 126 13.73 16.64 3.89
C GLN A 126 13.85 15.12 3.70
N VAL A 127 12.87 14.48 3.05
CA VAL A 127 12.93 13.05 2.69
C VAL A 127 14.13 12.77 1.80
N MET A 128 14.33 13.56 0.75
CA MET A 128 15.44 13.38 -0.19
C MET A 128 16.80 13.58 0.49
N ALA A 129 16.94 14.61 1.34
CA ALA A 129 18.14 14.86 2.10
C ALA A 129 18.48 13.70 3.04
N SER A 130 17.50 13.19 3.78
CA SER A 130 17.68 12.07 4.69
C SER A 130 18.07 10.78 3.95
N VAL A 131 17.37 10.44 2.86
CA VAL A 131 17.69 9.25 2.05
C VAL A 131 19.09 9.36 1.44
N SER A 132 19.47 10.54 0.93
CA SER A 132 20.80 10.79 0.40
C SER A 132 21.89 10.60 1.46
N THR A 133 21.67 11.11 2.67
CA THR A 133 22.60 10.94 3.80
C THR A 133 22.74 9.45 4.16
N MET A 134 21.63 8.70 4.24
CA MET A 134 21.69 7.25 4.50
C MET A 134 22.51 6.50 3.45
N ILE A 135 22.37 6.85 2.16
CA ILE A 135 23.14 6.22 1.08
C ILE A 135 24.63 6.51 1.25
N ASN A 136 25.00 7.76 1.51
CA ASN A 136 26.38 8.17 1.69
C ASN A 136 27.04 7.54 2.94
N ASP A 137 26.25 7.30 3.99
CA ASP A 137 26.70 6.61 5.20
C ASP A 137 26.71 5.07 5.06
N GLY A 138 26.34 4.54 3.89
CA GLY A 138 26.29 3.10 3.62
C GLY A 138 25.08 2.40 4.20
N ASN A 139 24.10 3.11 4.76
CA ASN A 139 22.85 2.56 5.28
C ASN A 139 21.83 2.33 4.16
N LEU A 140 22.17 1.45 3.20
CA LEU A 140 21.31 1.18 2.03
C LEU A 140 19.97 0.56 2.40
N SER A 141 19.91 -0.22 3.48
CA SER A 141 18.65 -0.81 3.94
C SER A 141 17.69 0.22 4.53
N GLY A 142 18.21 1.21 5.26
CA GLY A 142 17.43 2.36 5.75
C GLY A 142 16.91 3.21 4.61
N ALA A 143 17.76 3.55 3.66
CA ALA A 143 17.41 4.29 2.46
C ALA A 143 16.33 3.57 1.63
N SER A 144 16.49 2.27 1.39
CA SER A 144 15.49 1.44 0.69
C SER A 144 14.11 1.51 1.37
N ARG A 145 14.08 1.38 2.68
CA ARG A 145 12.83 1.45 3.45
C ARG A 145 12.18 2.84 3.38
N ALA A 146 12.97 3.91 3.52
CA ALA A 146 12.46 5.29 3.44
C ALA A 146 11.89 5.59 2.05
N MET A 147 12.54 5.13 0.99
CA MET A 147 12.04 5.24 -0.39
C MET A 147 10.74 4.47 -0.60
N ALA A 148 10.65 3.23 -0.11
CA ALA A 148 9.43 2.43 -0.19
C ALA A 148 8.27 3.08 0.60
N ALA A 149 8.56 3.68 1.75
CA ALA A 149 7.59 4.45 2.53
C ALA A 149 7.10 5.68 1.76
N ALA A 150 7.99 6.43 1.13
CA ALA A 150 7.64 7.60 0.32
C ALA A 150 6.80 7.21 -0.91
N ALA A 151 7.03 6.04 -1.49
CA ALA A 151 6.22 5.50 -2.60
C ALA A 151 4.83 5.01 -2.17
N GLY A 152 4.52 4.95 -0.88
CA GLY A 152 3.21 4.55 -0.38
C GLY A 152 2.99 3.04 -0.40
N SER A 153 3.85 2.27 0.25
CA SER A 153 3.76 0.82 0.30
C SER A 153 2.41 0.31 0.85
N THR A 154 1.74 1.10 1.71
CA THR A 154 0.44 0.77 2.30
C THR A 154 -0.77 1.06 1.41
N VAL A 155 -0.62 1.84 0.33
CA VAL A 155 -1.73 2.18 -0.58
C VAL A 155 -2.35 0.93 -1.22
N ASN A 156 -1.52 -0.03 -1.60
CA ASN A 156 -1.98 -1.29 -2.21
C ASN A 156 -2.80 -2.17 -1.24
N ALA A 157 -2.62 -2.01 0.07
CA ALA A 157 -3.37 -2.75 1.07
C ALA A 157 -4.86 -2.41 1.03
N LEU A 158 -5.23 -1.16 0.74
CA LEU A 158 -6.62 -0.72 0.62
C LEU A 158 -7.36 -1.45 -0.52
N GLY A 159 -6.74 -1.54 -1.70
CA GLY A 159 -7.35 -2.25 -2.83
C GLY A 159 -7.49 -3.75 -2.59
N THR A 160 -6.52 -4.35 -1.89
CA THR A 160 -6.60 -5.76 -1.49
C THR A 160 -7.72 -5.97 -0.46
N ALA A 161 -7.85 -5.10 0.53
CA ALA A 161 -8.91 -5.13 1.53
C ALA A 161 -10.31 -4.98 0.90
N GLN A 162 -10.48 -4.08 -0.06
CA GLN A 162 -11.73 -3.91 -0.81
C GLN A 162 -12.13 -5.18 -1.58
N ARG A 163 -11.18 -5.81 -2.25
CA ARG A 163 -11.38 -7.07 -2.97
C ARG A 163 -11.80 -8.19 -2.02
N ASP A 164 -11.13 -8.30 -0.87
CA ASP A 164 -11.40 -9.37 0.09
C ASP A 164 -12.76 -9.16 0.78
N ALA A 165 -13.16 -7.91 1.07
CA ALA A 165 -14.50 -7.60 1.58
C ALA A 165 -15.62 -8.04 0.61
N LEU A 166 -15.43 -7.86 -0.70
CA LEU A 166 -16.40 -8.34 -1.70
C LEU A 166 -16.44 -9.87 -1.78
N ARG A 167 -15.30 -10.56 -1.64
CA ARG A 167 -15.24 -12.02 -1.59
C ARG A 167 -15.94 -12.58 -0.35
N ASP A 168 -15.75 -11.96 0.80
CA ASP A 168 -16.41 -12.33 2.05
C ASP A 168 -17.93 -12.19 1.91
N GLN A 169 -18.41 -11.12 1.29
CA GLN A 169 -19.83 -10.91 0.99
C GLN A 169 -20.40 -12.07 0.17
N MET A 170 -19.75 -12.48 -0.91
CA MET A 170 -20.18 -13.62 -1.70
C MET A 170 -20.13 -14.92 -0.88
N GLY A 171 -19.16 -15.04 0.02
CA GLY A 171 -19.04 -16.16 0.96
C GLY A 171 -20.24 -16.27 1.92
N TRP A 172 -20.71 -15.16 2.45
CA TRP A 172 -21.91 -15.14 3.32
C TRP A 172 -23.16 -15.56 2.58
N ILE A 173 -23.41 -15.00 1.39
CA ILE A 173 -24.54 -15.41 0.54
C ILE A 173 -24.45 -16.90 0.19
N ARG A 174 -23.26 -17.41 -0.14
CA ARG A 174 -23.04 -18.85 -0.39
C ARG A 174 -23.39 -19.68 0.84
N ASN A 175 -22.99 -19.28 2.03
CA ASN A 175 -23.33 -20.00 3.26
C ASN A 175 -24.85 -20.06 3.46
N ARG A 176 -25.56 -18.96 3.24
CA ARG A 176 -27.01 -18.90 3.27
C ARG A 176 -27.64 -19.90 2.28
N THR A 177 -27.22 -19.88 1.00
CA THR A 177 -27.76 -20.78 -0.02
C THR A 177 -27.44 -22.26 0.28
N THR A 178 -26.35 -22.55 0.97
CA THR A 178 -26.05 -23.91 1.42
C THR A 178 -27.03 -24.38 2.49
N LEU A 179 -27.34 -23.54 3.47
CA LEU A 179 -28.28 -23.87 4.56
C LEU A 179 -29.70 -24.09 4.06
N MET A 180 -30.14 -23.41 3.00
CA MET A 180 -31.43 -23.65 2.35
C MET A 180 -31.63 -25.10 1.89
N GLY A 181 -30.57 -25.74 1.40
CA GLY A 181 -30.64 -27.11 0.91
C GLY A 181 -30.67 -28.22 2.01
N VAL A 182 -30.44 -27.84 3.27
CA VAL A 182 -30.26 -28.78 4.38
C VAL A 182 -31.25 -28.53 5.53
N ASN A 183 -31.91 -27.39 5.57
CA ASN A 183 -32.82 -27.07 6.67
C ASN A 183 -34.22 -27.65 6.39
N PRO A 184 -34.73 -28.59 7.25
CA PRO A 184 -36.05 -29.14 7.09
C PRO A 184 -37.20 -28.13 7.14
N ALA A 185 -36.96 -26.92 7.69
CA ALA A 185 -37.96 -25.85 7.73
C ALA A 185 -38.32 -25.33 6.33
N TYR A 186 -37.46 -25.55 5.33
CA TYR A 186 -37.74 -25.17 3.93
C TYR A 186 -38.41 -26.29 3.12
N VAL A 187 -38.75 -27.43 3.73
CA VAL A 187 -39.32 -28.59 3.05
C VAL A 187 -40.76 -28.74 3.54
N ASN A 188 -41.75 -28.25 2.85
CA ASN A 188 -43.19 -28.55 2.98
C ASN A 188 -44.14 -27.35 3.05
N GLU A 189 -43.86 -26.28 2.35
CA GLU A 189 -44.82 -25.20 2.21
C GLU A 189 -45.42 -25.16 0.80
N ASP A 190 -46.63 -24.67 0.64
CA ASP A 190 -47.25 -24.48 -0.67
C ASP A 190 -46.39 -23.48 -1.50
N LEU A 191 -46.00 -23.87 -2.69
CA LEU A 191 -45.19 -23.05 -3.60
C LEU A 191 -46.04 -22.05 -4.37
N PRO A 192 -45.55 -20.81 -4.60
CA PRO A 192 -44.24 -20.25 -4.20
C PRO A 192 -44.19 -19.81 -2.75
N CYS A 193 -43.12 -20.09 -2.03
CA CYS A 193 -42.90 -19.67 -0.65
C CYS A 193 -41.86 -18.56 -0.56
N PHE A 194 -42.17 -17.50 0.21
CA PHE A 194 -41.30 -16.34 0.41
C PHE A 194 -40.69 -16.35 1.80
N HIS A 195 -39.40 -16.15 1.89
CA HIS A 195 -38.67 -16.04 3.14
C HIS A 195 -37.97 -14.67 3.19
N MET A 196 -38.15 -13.97 4.29
CA MET A 196 -37.35 -12.81 4.64
C MET A 196 -36.39 -13.16 5.75
N TRP A 197 -35.18 -12.62 5.68
CA TRP A 197 -34.16 -12.94 6.66
C TRP A 197 -33.25 -11.74 6.91
N MET A 198 -32.60 -11.76 8.05
CA MET A 198 -31.59 -10.79 8.47
C MET A 198 -30.46 -11.54 9.16
N GLU A 199 -29.24 -11.11 8.91
CA GLU A 199 -28.03 -11.73 9.47
C GLU A 199 -27.02 -10.64 9.86
N GLY A 200 -26.41 -10.79 11.04
CA GLY A 200 -25.23 -10.01 11.41
C GLY A 200 -23.99 -10.62 10.75
N THR A 201 -23.15 -9.79 10.18
CA THR A 201 -21.92 -10.21 9.50
C THR A 201 -20.70 -9.67 10.22
N GLY A 202 -19.62 -10.42 10.21
CA GLY A 202 -18.34 -10.00 10.72
C GLY A 202 -17.22 -10.86 10.17
N SER A 203 -16.10 -10.23 9.83
CA SER A 203 -14.91 -10.96 9.39
C SER A 203 -13.63 -10.33 9.94
N TYR A 204 -12.60 -11.13 9.96
CA TYR A 204 -11.24 -10.71 10.24
C TYR A 204 -10.33 -11.30 9.16
N ALA A 205 -9.67 -10.42 8.44
CA ALA A 205 -8.68 -10.79 7.43
C ALA A 205 -7.31 -10.26 7.84
N LYS A 206 -6.27 -11.07 7.67
CA LYS A 206 -4.89 -10.69 7.92
C LYS A 206 -4.01 -11.16 6.78
N LEU A 207 -3.21 -10.25 6.25
CA LEU A 207 -2.11 -10.53 5.34
C LEU A 207 -0.82 -10.08 6.01
N ASP A 208 0.15 -10.97 6.13
CA ASP A 208 1.44 -10.64 6.72
C ASP A 208 2.30 -9.84 5.75
N THR A 209 3.06 -8.89 6.30
CA THR A 209 4.06 -8.10 5.55
C THR A 209 5.15 -9.01 4.99
N ARG A 210 5.56 -8.77 3.75
CA ARG A 210 6.66 -9.47 3.09
C ARG A 210 7.68 -8.46 2.55
N GLY A 211 8.80 -8.32 3.24
CA GLY A 211 9.79 -7.30 2.90
C GLY A 211 9.22 -5.90 3.07
N ASP A 212 9.14 -5.14 2.00
CA ASP A 212 8.49 -3.81 1.93
C ASP A 212 7.07 -3.84 1.33
N GLU A 213 6.57 -5.02 0.96
CA GLU A 213 5.16 -5.20 0.60
C GLU A 213 4.30 -5.13 1.86
N SER A 214 3.34 -4.22 1.86
CA SER A 214 2.49 -4.00 3.02
C SER A 214 1.59 -5.19 3.30
N GLY A 215 1.68 -5.70 4.52
CA GLY A 215 0.61 -6.50 5.11
C GLY A 215 -0.53 -5.60 5.59
N TYR A 216 -1.66 -6.22 5.92
CA TYR A 216 -2.80 -5.51 6.51
C TYR A 216 -3.58 -6.42 7.45
N GLN A 217 -4.35 -5.77 8.31
CA GLN A 217 -5.43 -6.36 9.10
C GLN A 217 -6.70 -5.60 8.79
N LEU A 218 -7.77 -6.32 8.46
CA LEU A 218 -9.08 -5.76 8.21
C LEU A 218 -10.08 -6.46 9.14
N THR A 219 -10.72 -5.71 10.00
CA THR A 219 -11.84 -6.18 10.81
C THR A 219 -13.11 -5.55 10.28
N THR A 220 -14.08 -6.37 9.85
CA THR A 220 -15.36 -5.86 9.36
C THR A 220 -16.51 -6.30 10.26
N TRP A 221 -17.52 -5.48 10.36
CA TRP A 221 -18.78 -5.80 11.00
C TRP A 221 -19.93 -5.10 10.28
N GLY A 222 -21.11 -5.70 10.31
CA GLY A 222 -22.25 -5.16 9.60
C GLY A 222 -23.46 -6.04 9.63
N GLY A 223 -24.32 -5.87 8.66
CA GLY A 223 -25.53 -6.67 8.54
C GLY A 223 -26.00 -6.82 7.11
N THR A 224 -26.67 -7.92 6.87
CA THR A 224 -27.33 -8.26 5.61
C THR A 224 -28.81 -8.47 5.84
N VAL A 225 -29.64 -7.88 4.99
CA VAL A 225 -31.07 -8.17 4.89
C VAL A 225 -31.35 -8.78 3.53
N GLY A 226 -32.20 -9.77 3.47
CA GLY A 226 -32.49 -10.44 2.21
C GLY A 226 -33.87 -11.09 2.17
N MET A 227 -34.20 -11.47 0.96
CA MET A 227 -35.41 -12.26 0.67
C MET A 227 -35.07 -13.35 -0.33
N ASP A 228 -35.71 -14.48 -0.19
CA ASP A 228 -35.65 -15.57 -1.15
C ASP A 228 -37.06 -16.13 -1.39
N VAL A 229 -37.22 -16.73 -2.53
CA VAL A 229 -38.47 -17.38 -2.96
C VAL A 229 -38.15 -18.75 -3.54
N ASP A 230 -38.86 -19.75 -3.04
CA ASP A 230 -38.88 -21.09 -3.62
C ASP A 230 -39.93 -21.12 -4.74
N LEU A 231 -39.45 -21.09 -5.98
CA LEU A 231 -40.32 -21.12 -7.18
C LEU A 231 -40.75 -22.52 -7.54
N SER A 232 -40.00 -23.53 -7.12
CA SER A 232 -40.29 -24.93 -7.29
C SER A 232 -39.50 -25.76 -6.29
N ASP A 233 -39.81 -27.06 -6.14
CA ASP A 233 -39.07 -28.03 -5.32
C ASP A 233 -37.56 -28.09 -5.65
N HIS A 234 -37.16 -27.49 -6.76
CA HIS A 234 -35.80 -27.58 -7.29
C HIS A 234 -35.11 -26.26 -7.43
N PHE A 235 -35.85 -25.14 -7.37
CA PHE A 235 -35.28 -23.83 -7.69
C PHE A 235 -35.71 -22.75 -6.70
N THR A 236 -34.68 -22.19 -6.01
CA THR A 236 -34.79 -21.03 -5.14
C THR A 236 -34.01 -19.87 -5.73
N MET A 237 -34.52 -18.68 -5.66
CA MET A 237 -33.79 -17.46 -5.99
C MET A 237 -33.99 -16.38 -4.94
N GLY A 238 -33.08 -15.44 -4.85
CA GLY A 238 -33.20 -14.37 -3.87
C GLY A 238 -32.32 -13.17 -4.16
N ALA A 239 -32.55 -12.16 -3.35
CA ALA A 239 -31.78 -10.93 -3.35
C ALA A 239 -31.40 -10.52 -1.91
N ALA A 240 -30.29 -9.84 -1.76
CA ALA A 240 -29.85 -9.33 -0.47
C ALA A 240 -29.16 -7.98 -0.61
N PHE A 241 -29.22 -7.20 0.45
CA PHE A 241 -28.48 -5.97 0.62
C PHE A 241 -27.65 -6.05 1.90
N THR A 242 -26.39 -5.62 1.80
CA THR A 242 -25.43 -5.65 2.91
C THR A 242 -24.82 -4.28 3.10
N ALA A 243 -24.67 -3.87 4.36
CA ALA A 243 -23.86 -2.73 4.75
C ALA A 243 -22.81 -3.20 5.78
N ASN A 244 -21.54 -2.99 5.47
CA ASN A 244 -20.41 -3.35 6.32
C ASN A 244 -19.51 -2.14 6.58
N TYR A 245 -18.95 -2.12 7.78
CA TYR A 245 -17.96 -1.15 8.24
C TYR A 245 -16.68 -1.91 8.57
N GLY A 246 -15.56 -1.41 8.08
CA GLY A 246 -14.27 -2.06 8.26
C GLY A 246 -13.22 -1.13 8.80
N ASP A 247 -12.50 -1.59 9.83
CA ASP A 247 -11.29 -0.93 10.33
C ASP A 247 -10.07 -1.64 9.70
N LEU A 248 -9.24 -0.85 9.02
CA LEU A 248 -8.04 -1.29 8.31
C LEU A 248 -6.81 -0.76 9.02
N THR A 249 -5.86 -1.64 9.31
CA THR A 249 -4.49 -1.25 9.65
C THR A 249 -3.53 -1.90 8.66
N ALA A 250 -2.57 -1.15 8.18
CA ALA A 250 -1.57 -1.65 7.24
C ALA A 250 -0.18 -1.18 7.64
N GLY A 251 0.84 -1.94 7.30
CA GLY A 251 2.21 -1.59 7.64
C GLY A 251 3.25 -2.42 6.93
N ALA A 252 4.30 -1.73 6.51
CA ALA A 252 5.54 -2.28 6.00
C ALA A 252 6.67 -1.27 6.20
N ALA A 253 7.00 -0.50 5.16
CA ALA A 253 7.94 0.61 5.24
C ALA A 253 7.30 1.85 5.87
N ASP A 254 6.05 2.14 5.54
CA ASP A 254 5.14 3.09 6.17
C ASP A 254 4.08 2.36 7.01
N SER A 255 3.27 3.10 7.73
CA SER A 255 2.10 2.59 8.45
C SER A 255 0.86 3.38 8.07
N ALA A 256 -0.28 2.69 8.06
CA ALA A 256 -1.54 3.33 7.76
C ALA A 256 -2.68 2.76 8.62
N ASP A 257 -3.55 3.66 9.04
CA ASP A 257 -4.84 3.33 9.65
C ASP A 257 -5.95 3.85 8.74
N GLY A 258 -6.98 3.05 8.55
CA GLY A 258 -8.05 3.40 7.63
C GLY A 258 -9.40 2.83 7.99
N ARG A 259 -10.40 3.32 7.28
CA ARG A 259 -11.77 2.83 7.37
C ARG A 259 -12.24 2.47 5.95
N LEU A 260 -12.95 1.35 5.84
CA LEU A 260 -13.56 0.87 4.61
C LEU A 260 -15.05 0.62 4.86
N ASP A 261 -15.91 1.50 4.35
CA ASP A 261 -17.36 1.36 4.41
C ASP A 261 -17.84 0.74 3.09
N SER A 262 -18.61 -0.35 3.16
CA SER A 262 -18.96 -1.16 1.99
C SER A 262 -20.47 -1.41 1.93
N TYR A 263 -21.06 -1.25 0.75
CA TYR A 263 -22.49 -1.43 0.48
C TYR A 263 -22.65 -2.33 -0.74
N TYR A 264 -23.28 -3.49 -0.56
CA TYR A 264 -23.42 -4.50 -1.60
C TYR A 264 -24.86 -4.91 -1.82
N ALA A 265 -25.23 -5.09 -3.08
CA ALA A 265 -26.43 -5.78 -3.50
C ALA A 265 -26.05 -7.12 -4.13
N SER A 266 -26.73 -8.18 -3.74
CA SER A 266 -26.51 -9.52 -4.24
C SER A 266 -27.77 -10.13 -4.81
N LEU A 267 -27.63 -10.83 -5.92
CA LEU A 267 -28.64 -11.72 -6.50
C LEU A 267 -28.08 -13.13 -6.46
N PHE A 268 -28.92 -14.09 -6.10
CA PHE A 268 -28.51 -15.48 -6.04
C PHE A 268 -29.60 -16.41 -6.51
N GLY A 269 -29.20 -17.57 -7.03
CA GLY A 269 -30.09 -18.64 -7.41
C GLY A 269 -29.46 -19.99 -7.13
N ARG A 270 -30.29 -20.93 -6.64
CA ARG A 270 -29.89 -22.30 -6.36
C ARG A 270 -30.85 -23.24 -7.09
N TYR A 271 -30.28 -24.11 -7.92
CA TYR A 271 -30.99 -25.23 -8.52
C TYR A 271 -30.47 -26.53 -7.94
N GLN A 272 -31.37 -27.34 -7.39
CA GLN A 272 -31.03 -28.65 -6.84
C GLN A 272 -31.83 -29.78 -7.50
N ASN A 273 -31.14 -30.78 -8.01
CA ASN A 273 -31.74 -31.95 -8.59
C ASN A 273 -31.10 -33.20 -7.97
N LYS A 274 -31.90 -33.93 -7.19
CA LYS A 274 -31.46 -35.11 -6.45
C LYS A 274 -30.28 -34.82 -5.53
N ARG A 275 -29.06 -35.18 -5.96
CA ARG A 275 -27.81 -35.02 -5.19
C ARG A 275 -26.99 -33.81 -5.64
N TRP A 276 -27.31 -33.22 -6.78
CA TRP A 276 -26.53 -32.14 -7.37
C TRP A 276 -27.20 -30.81 -7.09
N ALA A 277 -26.42 -29.87 -6.63
CA ALA A 277 -26.85 -28.49 -6.48
C ALA A 277 -25.91 -27.53 -7.20
N HIS A 278 -26.50 -26.58 -7.91
CA HIS A 278 -25.87 -25.51 -8.66
C HIS A 278 -26.24 -24.19 -8.01
N THR A 279 -25.29 -23.42 -7.58
CA THR A 279 -25.52 -22.09 -6.99
C THR A 279 -24.80 -21.05 -7.82
N LEU A 280 -25.51 -20.00 -8.20
CA LEU A 280 -24.97 -18.80 -8.83
C LEU A 280 -25.21 -17.59 -7.94
N ILE A 281 -24.17 -16.78 -7.71
CA ILE A 281 -24.24 -15.57 -6.92
C ILE A 281 -23.63 -14.44 -7.76
N LEU A 282 -24.33 -13.35 -7.86
CA LEU A 282 -23.87 -12.08 -8.47
C LEU A 282 -23.94 -11.01 -7.39
N THR A 283 -22.85 -10.29 -7.18
CA THR A 283 -22.77 -9.22 -6.18
C THR A 283 -22.14 -8.00 -6.80
N GLY A 284 -22.72 -6.85 -6.56
CA GLY A 284 -22.15 -5.57 -6.96
C GLY A 284 -22.38 -4.51 -5.88
N GLY A 285 -21.53 -3.51 -5.82
CA GLY A 285 -21.65 -2.45 -4.84
C GLY A 285 -20.52 -1.45 -4.90
N TRP A 286 -20.49 -0.58 -3.91
CA TRP A 286 -19.41 0.39 -3.78
C TRP A 286 -18.83 0.41 -2.39
N ASN A 287 -17.65 1.03 -2.31
CA ASN A 287 -16.91 1.19 -1.08
C ASN A 287 -16.45 2.65 -0.97
N ASP A 288 -16.51 3.18 0.25
CA ASP A 288 -15.90 4.45 0.61
C ASP A 288 -14.75 4.16 1.58
N ALA A 289 -13.59 4.72 1.30
CA ALA A 289 -12.39 4.47 2.09
C ALA A 289 -11.72 5.78 2.52
N LYS A 290 -11.19 5.76 3.74
CA LYS A 290 -10.33 6.80 4.30
C LYS A 290 -9.05 6.14 4.79
N LEU A 291 -7.91 6.78 4.53
CA LEU A 291 -6.61 6.29 4.92
C LEU A 291 -5.81 7.43 5.55
N ASN A 292 -5.26 7.20 6.74
CA ASN A 292 -4.28 8.07 7.37
C ASN A 292 -2.95 7.32 7.33
N ARG A 293 -1.96 7.88 6.68
CA ARG A 293 -0.66 7.23 6.51
C ARG A 293 0.43 8.01 7.24
N THR A 294 1.34 7.30 7.88
CA THR A 294 2.54 7.85 8.51
C THR A 294 3.76 7.33 7.76
N VAL A 295 4.56 8.26 7.23
CA VAL A 295 5.78 7.98 6.48
C VAL A 295 6.97 8.31 7.37
N ASN A 296 7.83 7.31 7.61
CA ASN A 296 9.08 7.46 8.33
C ASN A 296 10.24 7.46 7.34
N TYR A 297 11.08 8.49 7.38
CA TYR A 297 12.22 8.64 6.45
C TYR A 297 13.58 8.69 7.18
N GLY A 298 13.64 8.14 8.39
CA GLY A 298 14.85 8.03 9.20
C GLY A 298 14.94 9.13 10.25
N GLU A 299 15.28 10.34 9.88
CA GLU A 299 15.43 11.47 10.82
C GLU A 299 14.10 12.11 11.22
N GLY A 300 13.02 11.77 10.51
CA GLY A 300 11.70 12.34 10.76
C GLY A 300 10.56 11.49 10.24
N SER A 301 9.36 12.01 10.44
CA SER A 301 8.13 11.43 9.92
C SER A 301 7.13 12.52 9.56
N TYR A 302 6.22 12.20 8.65
CA TYR A 302 5.06 13.04 8.36
C TYR A 302 3.81 12.20 8.20
N GLY A 303 2.65 12.82 8.47
CA GLY A 303 1.34 12.20 8.28
C GLY A 303 0.65 12.71 7.03
N THR A 304 -0.06 11.81 6.34
CA THR A 304 -0.94 12.14 5.21
C THR A 304 -2.34 11.60 5.44
N GLN A 305 -3.32 12.21 4.79
CA GLN A 305 -4.70 11.76 4.80
C GLN A 305 -5.20 11.69 3.36
N GLY A 306 -5.87 10.58 3.03
CA GLY A 306 -6.51 10.38 1.75
C GLY A 306 -7.91 9.83 1.89
N SER A 307 -8.78 10.14 0.95
CA SER A 307 -10.10 9.53 0.86
C SER A 307 -10.40 9.18 -0.58
N THR A 308 -11.01 8.02 -0.77
CA THR A 308 -11.36 7.53 -2.10
C THR A 308 -12.63 6.72 -2.03
N SER A 309 -13.29 6.58 -3.17
CA SER A 309 -14.40 5.66 -3.36
C SER A 309 -14.07 4.66 -4.45
N GLY A 310 -14.88 3.62 -4.54
CA GLY A 310 -14.71 2.63 -5.57
C GLY A 310 -15.93 1.74 -5.71
N TRP A 311 -15.97 0.94 -6.74
CA TRP A 311 -17.01 -0.05 -6.94
C TRP A 311 -16.39 -1.45 -7.11
N GLY A 312 -17.21 -2.45 -6.87
CA GLY A 312 -16.83 -3.84 -7.09
C GLY A 312 -17.96 -4.65 -7.68
N PHE A 313 -17.61 -5.65 -8.46
CA PHE A 313 -18.52 -6.65 -8.98
C PHE A 313 -17.89 -8.03 -8.81
N GLY A 314 -18.71 -9.01 -8.36
CA GLY A 314 -18.32 -10.40 -8.20
C GLY A 314 -19.37 -11.35 -8.77
N ALA A 315 -18.89 -12.43 -9.35
CA ALA A 315 -19.70 -13.55 -9.75
C ALA A 315 -19.08 -14.83 -9.20
N MET A 316 -19.92 -15.69 -8.63
CA MET A 316 -19.50 -16.99 -8.05
C MET A 316 -20.45 -18.08 -8.52
N TYR A 317 -19.89 -19.19 -8.96
CA TYR A 317 -20.62 -20.41 -9.25
C TYR A 317 -20.09 -21.53 -8.35
N GLU A 318 -21.00 -22.24 -7.68
CA GLU A 318 -20.68 -23.43 -6.88
C GLU A 318 -21.49 -24.63 -7.37
N LEU A 319 -20.81 -25.74 -7.54
CA LEU A 319 -21.38 -27.05 -7.80
C LEU A 319 -21.09 -27.96 -6.63
N THR A 320 -22.13 -28.56 -6.05
CA THR A 320 -22.00 -29.55 -4.96
C THR A 320 -22.71 -30.83 -5.28
N CYS A 321 -22.24 -31.94 -4.67
CA CYS A 321 -22.87 -33.23 -4.76
C CYS A 321 -23.09 -33.82 -3.36
N ASP A 322 -24.33 -34.12 -2.98
CA ASP A 322 -24.67 -34.66 -1.68
C ASP A 322 -24.44 -36.19 -1.63
N ILE A 323 -23.52 -36.62 -0.80
CA ILE A 323 -23.28 -38.05 -0.48
C ILE A 323 -23.74 -38.28 0.95
N TYR A 324 -24.90 -38.91 1.10
CA TYR A 324 -25.44 -39.26 2.41
C TYR A 324 -24.65 -40.40 3.01
N LEU A 325 -24.15 -40.24 4.23
CA LEU A 325 -23.33 -41.24 4.94
C LEU A 325 -24.16 -42.15 5.80
N ASP A 326 -25.43 -41.82 6.03
CA ASP A 326 -26.39 -42.60 6.79
C ASP A 326 -27.78 -42.65 6.14
N GLU A 327 -28.60 -43.61 6.49
CA GLU A 327 -29.96 -43.81 5.96
C GLU A 327 -30.91 -42.68 6.36
N ASN A 328 -30.68 -42.06 7.52
CA ASN A 328 -31.48 -40.95 8.04
C ASN A 328 -31.09 -39.59 7.45
N ARG A 329 -30.10 -39.55 6.59
CA ARG A 329 -29.54 -38.31 5.99
C ARG A 329 -29.07 -37.28 7.02
N SER A 330 -28.70 -37.77 8.21
CA SER A 330 -28.21 -36.89 9.30
C SER A 330 -26.76 -36.48 9.13
N SER A 331 -26.02 -37.15 8.25
CA SER A 331 -24.64 -36.89 7.93
C SER A 331 -24.43 -36.87 6.42
N VAL A 332 -23.93 -35.76 5.90
CA VAL A 332 -23.76 -35.51 4.47
C VAL A 332 -22.33 -35.07 4.19
N LEU A 333 -21.66 -35.75 3.27
CA LEU A 333 -20.40 -35.30 2.68
C LEU A 333 -20.71 -34.65 1.33
N GLN A 334 -20.25 -33.40 1.13
CA GLN A 334 -20.42 -32.63 -0.10
C GLN A 334 -19.09 -32.35 -0.77
N PRO A 335 -18.63 -33.14 -1.73
CA PRO A 335 -17.64 -32.64 -2.70
C PRO A 335 -18.15 -31.38 -3.37
N LEU A 336 -17.28 -30.40 -3.53
CA LEU A 336 -17.63 -29.11 -4.12
C LEU A 336 -16.58 -28.62 -5.12
N PHE A 337 -17.06 -27.95 -6.14
CA PHE A 337 -16.29 -27.11 -7.08
C PHE A 337 -16.81 -25.70 -6.99
N ASN A 338 -15.91 -24.73 -6.85
CA ASN A 338 -16.24 -23.31 -6.85
C ASN A 338 -15.38 -22.57 -7.86
N ALA A 339 -16.02 -21.70 -8.64
CA ALA A 339 -15.37 -20.77 -9.55
C ALA A 339 -15.90 -19.37 -9.25
N SER A 340 -15.00 -18.40 -9.09
CA SER A 340 -15.41 -17.02 -8.87
C SER A 340 -14.50 -16.03 -9.58
N VAL A 341 -15.07 -14.90 -9.96
CA VAL A 341 -14.36 -13.73 -10.46
C VAL A 341 -14.80 -12.51 -9.65
N VAL A 342 -13.83 -11.70 -9.28
CA VAL A 342 -14.04 -10.42 -8.59
C VAL A 342 -13.29 -9.35 -9.33
N THR A 343 -13.97 -8.27 -9.68
CA THR A 343 -13.38 -7.04 -10.23
C THR A 343 -13.69 -5.89 -9.29
N THR A 344 -12.67 -5.16 -8.91
CA THR A 344 -12.80 -3.95 -8.08
C THR A 344 -12.08 -2.79 -8.75
N ARG A 345 -12.62 -1.60 -8.59
CA ARG A 345 -12.04 -0.34 -9.02
C ARG A 345 -12.00 0.61 -7.83
N MET A 346 -10.88 1.27 -7.65
CA MET A 346 -10.70 2.36 -6.71
C MET A 346 -10.38 3.65 -7.50
N ASP A 347 -11.10 4.72 -7.23
CA ASP A 347 -10.87 6.01 -7.86
C ASP A 347 -9.56 6.63 -7.37
N GLY A 348 -8.96 7.47 -8.22
CA GLY A 348 -7.74 8.19 -7.84
C GLY A 348 -8.04 9.24 -6.77
N TYR A 349 -7.03 9.54 -5.94
CA TYR A 349 -7.13 10.55 -4.90
C TYR A 349 -5.79 11.24 -4.64
N GLU A 350 -5.83 12.41 -4.03
CA GLU A 350 -4.65 13.13 -3.56
C GLU A 350 -4.57 13.07 -2.05
N GLU A 351 -3.39 12.78 -1.53
CA GLU A 351 -3.10 12.86 -0.10
C GLU A 351 -2.90 14.32 0.32
N THR A 352 -3.42 14.65 1.49
CA THR A 352 -3.26 15.96 2.13
C THR A 352 -2.47 15.82 3.43
N GLY A 353 -1.97 16.93 3.99
CA GLY A 353 -1.26 16.97 5.27
C GLY A 353 0.27 17.02 5.16
N ALA A 354 0.86 16.61 4.04
CA ALA A 354 2.31 16.58 3.84
C ALA A 354 2.79 17.51 2.70
N GLY A 355 2.01 18.49 2.33
CA GLY A 355 2.38 19.40 1.24
C GLY A 355 2.75 18.65 -0.05
N ASN A 356 3.94 18.92 -0.59
CA ASN A 356 4.43 18.29 -1.82
C ASN A 356 4.94 16.84 -1.65
N ALA A 357 4.96 16.29 -0.43
CA ALA A 357 5.28 14.89 -0.17
C ALA A 357 4.02 13.99 -0.12
N GLY A 358 2.82 14.56 -0.21
CA GLY A 358 1.58 13.82 -0.39
C GLY A 358 1.56 13.15 -1.76
N LEU A 359 1.03 11.91 -1.81
CA LEU A 359 0.91 11.17 -3.05
C LEU A 359 -0.32 11.60 -3.85
N ASN A 360 -0.16 11.64 -5.16
CA ASN A 360 -1.27 11.62 -6.10
C ASN A 360 -1.44 10.18 -6.58
N VAL A 361 -2.41 9.49 -6.01
CA VAL A 361 -2.69 8.08 -6.29
C VAL A 361 -3.65 7.99 -7.48
N GLY A 362 -3.18 7.42 -8.57
CA GLY A 362 -4.03 7.18 -9.75
C GLY A 362 -5.11 6.14 -9.48
N ARG A 363 -6.10 6.11 -10.36
CA ARG A 363 -7.12 5.04 -10.35
C ARG A 363 -6.49 3.66 -10.44
N GLN A 364 -7.01 2.72 -9.67
CA GLN A 364 -6.55 1.35 -9.62
C GLN A 364 -7.69 0.38 -9.95
N ASP A 365 -7.42 -0.58 -10.79
CA ASP A 365 -8.35 -1.63 -11.22
C ASP A 365 -7.73 -3.00 -10.94
N TRP A 366 -8.47 -3.91 -10.29
CA TRP A 366 -8.04 -5.28 -10.03
C TRP A 366 -9.09 -6.28 -10.47
N THR A 367 -8.64 -7.36 -11.07
CA THR A 367 -9.50 -8.50 -11.37
C THR A 367 -8.82 -9.78 -10.89
N THR A 368 -9.55 -10.58 -10.14
CA THR A 368 -9.06 -11.85 -9.61
C THR A 368 -10.03 -12.97 -9.91
N GLY A 369 -9.53 -14.04 -10.56
CA GLY A 369 -10.25 -15.30 -10.75
C GLY A 369 -9.79 -16.32 -9.70
N THR A 370 -10.72 -17.08 -9.17
CA THR A 370 -10.42 -18.18 -8.21
C THR A 370 -11.15 -19.44 -8.63
N LEU A 371 -10.42 -20.55 -8.64
CA LEU A 371 -10.96 -21.90 -8.79
C LEU A 371 -10.63 -22.69 -7.53
N ALA A 372 -11.60 -23.37 -6.96
CA ALA A 372 -11.41 -24.18 -5.76
C ALA A 372 -12.12 -25.53 -5.89
N LEU A 373 -11.41 -26.56 -5.47
CA LEU A 373 -11.97 -27.92 -5.25
C LEU A 373 -11.91 -28.19 -3.76
N GLY A 374 -12.95 -28.79 -3.20
CA GLY A 374 -13.00 -29.05 -1.77
C GLY A 374 -14.07 -30.04 -1.39
N GLY A 375 -14.23 -30.21 -0.10
CA GLY A 375 -15.29 -31.02 0.50
C GLY A 375 -15.82 -30.34 1.75
N ARG A 376 -17.11 -30.50 1.98
CA ARG A 376 -17.82 -30.02 3.18
C ARG A 376 -18.47 -31.21 3.83
N TRP A 377 -18.35 -31.35 5.13
CA TRP A 377 -19.09 -32.29 5.91
C TRP A 377 -20.14 -31.57 6.76
N MET A 378 -21.36 -32.04 6.74
CA MET A 378 -22.46 -31.51 7.52
C MET A 378 -23.09 -32.61 8.31
N GLY A 379 -23.31 -32.40 9.61
CA GLY A 379 -23.97 -33.35 10.51
C GLY A 379 -25.06 -32.66 11.33
N LEU A 380 -26.21 -33.26 11.44
CA LEU A 380 -27.26 -32.86 12.37
C LEU A 380 -26.92 -33.42 13.76
N VAL A 381 -26.52 -32.57 14.68
CA VAL A 381 -26.38 -32.94 16.10
C VAL A 381 -27.71 -32.62 16.77
N LEU A 382 -28.51 -33.67 16.98
CA LEU A 382 -29.71 -33.56 17.81
C LEU A 382 -29.28 -33.42 19.26
N SER A 383 -29.31 -32.17 19.77
CA SER A 383 -29.23 -31.94 21.21
C SER A 383 -30.58 -32.36 21.83
N LEU A 384 -30.62 -33.59 22.40
CA LEU A 384 -31.69 -34.03 23.29
C LEU A 384 -31.57 -33.26 24.62
N ILE A 385 -32.01 -32.02 24.67
CA ILE A 385 -32.39 -31.40 25.94
C ILE A 385 -33.82 -31.83 26.19
N HIS A 386 -34.00 -32.89 26.95
CA HIS A 386 -35.26 -33.18 27.62
C HIS A 386 -35.45 -32.15 28.73
N ILE A 387 -36.39 -31.22 28.49
CA ILE A 387 -36.99 -30.43 29.57
C ILE A 387 -38.10 -31.26 30.18
#